data_208b4b6ef4e6a9bc49f676aa5de49bb7
#
_entry.id   208b4b6ef4e6a9bc49f676aa5de49bb7
#
_cell.length_a   1.000
_cell.length_b   1.000
_cell.length_c   1.000
_cell.angle_alpha   90.00
_cell.angle_beta   90.00
_cell.angle_gamma   90.00
#
_symmetry.space_group_name_H-M   'P 1'
#
loop_
_entity.id
_entity.type
_entity.pdbx_description
1 polymer ?
#
loop_
_entity_poly.entity_id
_entity_poly.type
_entity_poly.pdbx_seq_one_letter_code
_entity_poly.pdbx_strand_id
1 'polypeptide(L)'
;MRAALFSLWLLAPAALVAQSAPPAPADTTAKKADPPPASFAGFKLTGFAEGSYSYSGRSIGDTAIVGRLYDRLQNRFMLNALALVLDKPYDPTKFSAGFHTELLLGQDATLIQSNGFNLGAQADIPHLYVTLNIPTASGNGVQVKVGRMVTLLGVEVIETVANPNWSEANQFIYVENFTGTGVSVETKFNNYVDAQFRVINGWDQVSDNNTHKSLMGRVGIYPDALTSLGLVGYWGPEEAGDNSANRYGVDAVLWRKVGGKVNVWLQGDYGQEQANAALPDPTQDAKWWAAGAWVTYDFSSSLGLALRGDYLNDENGARTSLAPLGAPSAFPFNTGQKLGSGTATLNIRAWPNAVVRPEVRYDRSTLATFDGKKDQITVALGVAYNY
;
A
#
# COMPACT_ATOMS: atom_id res chain seq x y z
N MET A 1 28.12 -41.62 12.22
CA MET A 1 28.14 -40.58 11.20
C MET A 1 26.78 -39.86 11.22
N ARG A 2 26.67 -38.72 11.88
CA ARG A 2 25.46 -37.89 11.92
C ARG A 2 25.74 -36.69 11.02
N ALA A 3 24.99 -36.58 9.93
CA ALA A 3 25.01 -35.43 9.06
C ALA A 3 24.25 -34.28 9.70
N ALA A 4 24.94 -33.19 10.02
CA ALA A 4 24.35 -31.94 10.45
C ALA A 4 23.80 -31.22 9.21
N LEU A 5 22.48 -31.08 9.14
CA LEU A 5 21.81 -30.19 8.18
C LEU A 5 21.95 -28.76 8.67
N PHE A 6 22.85 -28.00 8.10
CA PHE A 6 22.92 -26.56 8.22
C PHE A 6 21.79 -25.95 7.38
N SER A 7 20.75 -25.45 8.05
CA SER A 7 19.73 -24.62 7.44
C SER A 7 20.30 -23.23 7.18
N LEU A 8 20.73 -22.95 5.95
CA LEU A 8 21.08 -21.62 5.50
C LEU A 8 19.77 -20.80 5.38
N TRP A 9 19.52 -19.94 6.35
CA TRP A 9 18.56 -18.84 6.21
C TRP A 9 19.19 -17.79 5.31
N LEU A 10 18.87 -17.83 4.02
CA LEU A 10 19.12 -16.72 3.10
C LEU A 10 18.18 -15.57 3.53
N LEU A 11 18.78 -14.56 4.13
CA LEU A 11 18.18 -13.26 4.34
C LEU A 11 17.83 -12.67 2.96
N ALA A 12 16.56 -12.75 2.59
CA ALA A 12 16.03 -11.82 1.61
C ALA A 12 16.34 -10.39 2.09
N PRO A 13 16.67 -9.43 1.20
CA PRO A 13 16.74 -8.04 1.60
C PRO A 13 15.48 -7.74 2.40
N ALA A 14 15.62 -6.97 3.48
CA ALA A 14 14.47 -6.45 4.22
C ALA A 14 13.73 -5.49 3.26
N ALA A 15 13.16 -6.09 2.23
CA ALA A 15 12.21 -5.47 1.37
C ALA A 15 11.07 -5.08 2.29
N LEU A 16 10.73 -3.83 2.22
CA LEU A 16 9.43 -3.31 2.56
C LEU A 16 8.55 -4.42 3.10
N VAL A 17 8.31 -4.40 4.40
CA VAL A 17 7.23 -5.21 4.97
C VAL A 17 5.95 -4.54 4.48
N ALA A 18 5.73 -4.69 3.19
CA ALA A 18 4.44 -4.50 2.60
C ALA A 18 3.48 -5.37 3.38
N GLN A 19 2.44 -4.77 3.79
CA GLN A 19 1.40 -5.39 4.57
C GLN A 19 0.97 -6.69 3.95
N SER A 20 0.80 -7.67 4.81
CA SER A 20 0.03 -8.91 4.61
C SER A 20 0.25 -9.77 3.36
N ALA A 21 1.06 -9.38 2.40
CA ALA A 21 1.58 -10.35 1.46
C ALA A 21 2.62 -11.21 2.18
N PRO A 22 2.57 -12.55 2.10
CA PRO A 22 3.68 -13.37 2.57
C PRO A 22 4.93 -12.95 1.81
N PRO A 23 6.13 -13.00 2.41
CA PRO A 23 7.35 -12.76 1.67
C PRO A 23 7.32 -13.66 0.44
N ALA A 24 7.52 -13.07 -0.73
CA ALA A 24 7.61 -13.84 -1.97
C ALA A 24 8.60 -14.99 -1.71
N PRO A 25 8.26 -16.26 -2.02
CA PRO A 25 9.17 -17.35 -1.79
C PRO A 25 10.47 -17.03 -2.52
N ALA A 26 11.60 -17.21 -1.83
CA ALA A 26 12.92 -16.96 -2.38
C ALA A 26 13.04 -17.68 -3.72
N ASP A 27 13.31 -16.92 -4.77
CA ASP A 27 13.60 -17.46 -6.10
C ASP A 27 14.82 -18.38 -5.99
N THR A 28 14.64 -19.69 -6.17
CA THR A 28 15.69 -20.70 -6.06
C THR A 28 16.59 -20.77 -7.30
N THR A 29 16.39 -19.87 -8.27
CA THR A 29 17.37 -19.72 -9.36
C THR A 29 18.54 -18.90 -8.84
N ALA A 30 19.75 -19.47 -8.85
CA ALA A 30 20.97 -18.87 -8.34
C ALA A 30 21.30 -17.57 -9.09
N LYS A 31 20.66 -16.48 -8.70
CA LYS A 31 21.04 -15.12 -9.03
C LYS A 31 22.28 -14.80 -8.19
N LYS A 32 23.30 -14.21 -8.80
CA LYS A 32 24.46 -13.68 -8.08
C LYS A 32 23.93 -12.84 -6.92
N ALA A 33 24.30 -13.20 -5.69
CA ALA A 33 23.80 -12.50 -4.50
C ALA A 33 24.07 -11.00 -4.64
N ASP A 34 23.05 -10.19 -4.47
CA ASP A 34 23.20 -8.75 -4.43
C ASP A 34 24.17 -8.38 -3.29
N PRO A 35 24.98 -7.34 -3.43
CA PRO A 35 25.87 -6.92 -2.36
C PRO A 35 25.02 -6.63 -1.11
N PRO A 36 25.48 -7.01 0.10
CA PRO A 36 24.73 -6.73 1.31
C PRO A 36 24.49 -5.22 1.44
N PRO A 37 23.32 -4.80 1.93
CA PRO A 37 23.02 -3.39 2.13
C PRO A 37 24.09 -2.73 3.00
N ALA A 38 24.40 -1.47 2.73
CA ALA A 38 25.32 -0.71 3.53
C ALA A 38 24.88 -0.72 5.00
N SER A 39 25.76 -1.12 5.91
CA SER A 39 25.44 -1.20 7.33
C SER A 39 26.39 -0.32 8.15
N PHE A 40 25.81 0.47 9.06
CA PHE A 40 26.56 1.26 10.04
C PHE A 40 25.91 1.10 11.41
N ALA A 41 26.68 0.74 12.42
CA ALA A 41 26.21 0.55 13.80
C ALA A 41 24.99 -0.40 13.92
N GLY A 42 24.87 -1.39 13.05
CA GLY A 42 23.75 -2.33 13.00
C GLY A 42 22.51 -1.81 12.29
N PHE A 43 22.55 -0.61 11.71
CA PHE A 43 21.54 -0.12 10.79
C PHE A 43 21.82 -0.60 9.37
N LYS A 44 20.75 -0.91 8.64
CA LYS A 44 20.76 -1.18 7.20
C LYS A 44 20.20 0.03 6.47
N LEU A 45 20.87 0.46 5.42
CA LEU A 45 20.39 1.51 4.53
C LEU A 45 20.01 0.87 3.20
N THR A 46 18.76 1.08 2.80
CA THR A 46 18.20 0.69 1.49
C THR A 46 17.37 1.82 0.93
N GLY A 47 16.84 1.65 -0.27
CA GLY A 47 15.93 2.65 -0.84
C GLY A 47 15.61 2.35 -2.29
N PHE A 48 14.89 3.27 -2.91
CA PHE A 48 14.53 3.20 -4.32
C PHE A 48 14.41 4.59 -4.94
N ALA A 49 14.45 4.65 -6.26
CA ALA A 49 14.15 5.85 -7.03
C ALA A 49 13.18 5.49 -8.14
N GLU A 50 12.19 6.34 -8.38
CA GLU A 50 11.14 6.13 -9.38
C GLU A 50 10.89 7.38 -10.22
N GLY A 51 10.67 7.16 -11.52
CA GLY A 51 10.26 8.20 -12.44
C GLY A 51 9.34 7.65 -13.51
N SER A 52 8.51 8.52 -14.08
CA SER A 52 7.53 8.11 -15.07
C SER A 52 7.25 9.17 -16.14
N TYR A 53 6.54 8.70 -17.17
CA TYR A 53 5.86 9.52 -18.14
C TYR A 53 4.48 8.88 -18.40
N SER A 54 3.42 9.69 -18.32
CA SER A 54 2.05 9.23 -18.53
C SER A 54 1.35 10.08 -19.57
N TYR A 55 0.42 9.46 -20.31
CA TYR A 55 -0.41 10.13 -21.31
C TYR A 55 -1.85 9.59 -21.24
N SER A 56 -2.82 10.50 -21.32
CA SER A 56 -4.24 10.17 -21.47
C SER A 56 -4.81 10.98 -22.64
N GLY A 57 -5.67 10.33 -23.41
CA GLY A 57 -6.47 11.03 -24.43
C GLY A 57 -7.55 11.92 -23.84
N ARG A 58 -7.72 11.94 -22.51
CA ARG A 58 -8.71 12.71 -21.76
C ARG A 58 -8.07 13.26 -20.50
N SER A 59 -7.93 14.58 -20.45
CA SER A 59 -7.29 15.25 -19.31
C SER A 59 -8.00 16.55 -18.99
N ILE A 60 -7.98 16.95 -17.72
CA ILE A 60 -8.49 18.25 -17.29
C ILE A 60 -7.36 19.27 -17.40
N GLY A 61 -7.62 20.38 -18.12
CA GLY A 61 -6.65 21.46 -18.29
C GLY A 61 -5.34 21.00 -18.95
N ASP A 62 -5.40 20.02 -19.84
CA ASP A 62 -4.26 19.45 -20.59
C ASP A 62 -3.13 18.85 -19.72
N THR A 63 -3.33 18.75 -18.41
CA THR A 63 -2.26 18.32 -17.50
C THR A 63 -2.66 17.21 -16.54
N ALA A 64 -3.93 17.15 -16.09
CA ALA A 64 -4.34 16.22 -15.04
C ALA A 64 -5.10 15.02 -15.63
N ILE A 65 -4.69 13.82 -15.24
CA ILE A 65 -5.38 12.57 -15.49
C ILE A 65 -6.31 12.29 -14.31
N VAL A 66 -7.60 12.16 -14.60
CA VAL A 66 -8.64 12.00 -13.57
C VAL A 66 -8.56 10.64 -12.91
N GLY A 67 -8.81 10.58 -11.60
CA GLY A 67 -8.89 9.32 -10.86
C GLY A 67 -7.55 8.61 -10.70
N ARG A 68 -6.45 9.36 -10.69
CA ARG A 68 -5.09 8.86 -10.52
C ARG A 68 -4.44 9.43 -9.28
N LEU A 69 -3.51 8.67 -8.72
CA LEU A 69 -2.71 9.11 -7.57
C LEU A 69 -1.32 9.54 -8.05
N TYR A 70 -0.40 8.63 -8.25
CA TYR A 70 0.99 8.96 -8.56
C TYR A 70 1.22 9.28 -10.04
N ASP A 71 0.46 8.71 -10.94
CA ASP A 71 0.47 8.96 -12.39
C ASP A 71 -0.55 10.02 -12.85
N ARG A 72 -0.90 10.96 -11.96
CA ARG A 72 -1.95 11.98 -12.15
C ARG A 72 -1.63 13.09 -13.15
N LEU A 73 -0.40 13.23 -13.59
CA LEU A 73 0.02 14.27 -14.51
C LEU A 73 0.48 13.68 -15.84
N GLN A 74 -0.02 14.25 -16.96
CA GLN A 74 0.35 13.80 -18.29
C GLN A 74 1.33 14.73 -19.00
N ASN A 75 1.91 14.23 -20.11
CA ASN A 75 2.80 14.96 -21.02
C ASN A 75 4.02 15.57 -20.33
N ARG A 76 4.50 14.94 -19.26
CA ARG A 76 5.71 15.38 -18.56
C ARG A 76 6.44 14.20 -17.92
N PHE A 77 7.74 14.33 -17.86
CA PHE A 77 8.55 13.42 -17.05
C PHE A 77 8.38 13.77 -15.57
N MET A 78 8.09 12.75 -14.78
CA MET A 78 7.87 12.88 -13.35
C MET A 78 9.05 12.27 -12.60
N LEU A 79 9.54 12.95 -11.57
CA LEU A 79 10.30 12.34 -10.49
C LEU A 79 9.27 11.94 -9.42
N ASN A 80 8.84 10.69 -9.46
CA ASN A 80 7.82 10.17 -8.58
C ASN A 80 8.31 10.09 -7.15
N ALA A 81 9.35 9.28 -6.92
CA ALA A 81 9.85 9.01 -5.59
C ALA A 81 11.38 8.83 -5.57
N LEU A 82 11.99 9.29 -4.49
CA LEU A 82 13.30 8.86 -4.00
C LEU A 82 13.13 8.50 -2.53
N ALA A 83 13.27 7.23 -2.19
CA ALA A 83 13.15 6.75 -0.81
C ALA A 83 14.50 6.38 -0.22
N LEU A 84 14.70 6.75 1.04
CA LEU A 84 15.81 6.33 1.89
C LEU A 84 15.23 5.62 3.11
N VAL A 85 15.50 4.32 3.21
CA VAL A 85 15.04 3.47 4.31
C VAL A 85 16.18 3.15 5.25
N LEU A 86 16.02 3.50 6.51
CA LEU A 86 16.95 3.15 7.58
C LEU A 86 16.27 2.16 8.52
N ASP A 87 16.78 0.95 8.60
CA ASP A 87 16.25 -0.13 9.41
C ASP A 87 17.28 -0.65 10.41
N LYS A 88 16.88 -0.79 11.67
CA LYS A 88 17.60 -1.51 12.70
C LYS A 88 16.76 -2.66 13.21
N PRO A 89 17.04 -3.91 12.81
CA PRO A 89 16.24 -5.06 13.22
C PRO A 89 16.34 -5.30 14.75
N TYR A 90 15.26 -5.81 15.31
CA TYR A 90 15.23 -6.37 16.67
C TYR A 90 15.58 -7.86 16.65
N ASP A 91 15.90 -8.43 17.81
CA ASP A 91 16.12 -9.86 17.99
C ASP A 91 14.87 -10.48 18.67
N PRO A 92 14.12 -11.36 17.97
CA PRO A 92 12.87 -11.90 18.51
C PRO A 92 13.06 -12.84 19.70
N THR A 93 14.30 -13.30 19.96
CA THR A 93 14.59 -14.29 21.01
C THR A 93 14.86 -13.66 22.38
N LYS A 94 15.02 -12.35 22.46
CA LYS A 94 15.32 -11.60 23.70
C LYS A 94 14.62 -10.25 23.76
N PHE A 95 14.60 -9.62 24.92
CA PHE A 95 14.23 -8.21 25.03
C PHE A 95 15.17 -7.37 24.17
N SER A 96 14.64 -6.75 23.16
CA SER A 96 15.43 -5.96 22.21
C SER A 96 14.56 -4.85 21.60
N ALA A 97 15.22 -3.88 20.98
CA ALA A 97 14.56 -2.80 20.28
C ALA A 97 15.05 -2.73 18.83
N GLY A 98 14.13 -2.46 17.92
CA GLY A 98 14.36 -2.12 16.53
C GLY A 98 13.92 -0.69 16.24
N PHE A 99 14.31 -0.19 15.09
CA PHE A 99 13.92 1.12 14.57
C PHE A 99 13.73 1.03 13.07
N HIS A 100 12.71 1.69 12.56
CA HIS A 100 12.46 1.78 11.13
C HIS A 100 12.02 3.18 10.76
N THR A 101 12.60 3.74 9.70
CA THR A 101 12.15 4.98 9.10
C THR A 101 12.38 4.98 7.60
N GLU A 102 11.47 5.62 6.88
CA GLU A 102 11.57 5.90 5.46
C GLU A 102 11.40 7.39 5.22
N LEU A 103 12.41 8.02 4.61
CA LEU A 103 12.30 9.36 4.05
C LEU A 103 11.90 9.22 2.58
N LEU A 104 10.74 9.73 2.23
CA LEU A 104 10.22 9.75 0.86
C LEU A 104 10.27 11.17 0.30
N LEU A 105 10.95 11.34 -0.83
CA LEU A 105 11.07 12.60 -1.56
C LEU A 105 10.46 12.43 -2.96
N GLY A 106 9.88 13.50 -3.51
CA GLY A 106 9.29 13.49 -4.85
C GLY A 106 7.79 13.80 -4.86
N GLN A 107 7.18 13.69 -6.04
CA GLN A 107 5.76 14.06 -6.22
C GLN A 107 4.82 13.19 -5.39
N ASP A 108 5.14 11.91 -5.23
CA ASP A 108 4.28 10.94 -4.54
C ASP A 108 4.20 11.25 -3.04
N ALA A 109 5.28 11.76 -2.45
CA ALA A 109 5.31 12.18 -1.06
C ALA A 109 4.23 13.24 -0.72
N THR A 110 3.90 14.13 -1.67
CA THR A 110 2.87 15.16 -1.47
C THR A 110 1.46 14.55 -1.30
N LEU A 111 1.22 13.37 -1.88
CA LEU A 111 -0.11 12.78 -2.00
C LEU A 111 -0.50 11.90 -0.82
N ILE A 112 0.49 11.50 0.00
CA ILE A 112 0.31 10.60 1.14
C ILE A 112 0.55 11.29 2.49
N GLN A 113 0.75 12.61 2.49
CA GLN A 113 0.96 13.39 3.72
C GLN A 113 -0.21 13.24 4.66
N SER A 114 0.11 13.01 5.92
CA SER A 114 -0.88 12.92 7.00
C SER A 114 -1.14 14.29 7.62
N ASN A 115 -2.36 14.48 8.11
CA ASN A 115 -2.71 15.67 8.88
C ASN A 115 -1.83 15.83 10.12
N GLY A 116 -1.34 17.04 10.37
CA GLY A 116 -0.49 17.37 11.52
C GLY A 116 0.99 17.02 11.34
N PHE A 117 1.41 16.54 10.16
CA PHE A 117 2.82 16.34 9.85
C PHE A 117 3.11 16.79 8.42
N ASN A 118 3.95 17.80 8.27
CA ASN A 118 4.29 18.37 6.97
C ASN A 118 5.77 18.78 6.95
N LEU A 119 6.54 18.11 6.13
CA LEU A 119 7.96 18.43 5.88
C LEU A 119 8.13 19.42 4.71
N GLY A 120 7.05 19.95 4.16
CA GLY A 120 7.03 20.78 2.97
C GLY A 120 6.55 20.02 1.73
N ALA A 121 6.56 20.70 0.58
CA ALA A 121 6.19 20.07 -0.68
C ALA A 121 7.18 18.95 -1.03
N GLN A 122 6.68 17.84 -1.55
CA GLN A 122 7.46 16.72 -2.05
C GLN A 122 8.38 16.02 -1.03
N ALA A 123 8.00 16.02 0.26
CA ALA A 123 8.71 15.29 1.30
C ALA A 123 7.73 14.73 2.34
N ASP A 124 7.92 13.47 2.73
CA ASP A 124 7.17 12.83 3.81
C ASP A 124 8.03 11.76 4.51
N ILE A 125 7.58 11.30 5.68
CA ILE A 125 8.14 10.16 6.39
C ILE A 125 6.97 9.20 6.70
N PRO A 126 6.56 8.35 5.74
CA PRO A 126 5.41 7.45 5.91
C PRO A 126 5.64 6.38 6.98
N HIS A 127 6.89 6.00 7.20
CA HIS A 127 7.33 5.08 8.23
C HIS A 127 8.27 5.78 9.22
N LEU A 128 7.88 5.81 10.50
CA LEU A 128 8.74 6.27 11.61
C LEU A 128 8.29 5.61 12.90
N TYR A 129 8.91 4.50 13.27
CA TYR A 129 8.55 3.80 14.50
C TYR A 129 9.71 3.08 15.17
N VAL A 130 9.59 2.91 16.48
CA VAL A 130 10.41 2.02 17.29
C VAL A 130 9.65 0.72 17.49
N THR A 131 10.35 -0.41 17.41
CA THR A 131 9.82 -1.74 17.75
C THR A 131 10.45 -2.19 19.05
N LEU A 132 9.62 -2.56 20.03
CA LEU A 132 10.04 -3.21 21.27
C LEU A 132 9.66 -4.67 21.18
N ASN A 133 10.62 -5.59 21.28
CA ASN A 133 10.37 -7.02 21.27
C ASN A 133 10.38 -7.59 22.69
N ILE A 134 9.31 -8.32 23.01
CA ILE A 134 9.13 -9.09 24.24
C ILE A 134 9.26 -10.56 23.87
N PRO A 135 10.29 -11.29 24.33
CA PRO A 135 10.49 -12.69 23.95
C PRO A 135 9.38 -13.56 24.50
N THR A 136 9.01 -14.59 23.73
CA THR A 136 8.04 -15.61 24.12
C THR A 136 8.65 -17.00 24.07
N ALA A 137 8.03 -17.97 24.74
CA ALA A 137 8.49 -19.36 24.73
C ALA A 137 8.48 -20.00 23.33
N SER A 138 7.65 -19.49 22.39
CA SER A 138 7.65 -19.90 21.00
C SER A 138 8.83 -19.41 20.18
N GLY A 139 9.61 -18.46 20.69
CA GLY A 139 10.74 -17.81 20.01
C GLY A 139 10.34 -16.75 18.97
N ASN A 140 9.04 -16.49 18.76
CA ASN A 140 8.56 -15.48 17.80
C ASN A 140 8.50 -14.07 18.40
N GLY A 141 8.38 -13.97 19.72
CA GLY A 141 8.21 -12.70 20.42
C GLY A 141 6.82 -12.07 20.25
N VAL A 142 6.58 -11.04 21.05
CA VAL A 142 5.49 -10.07 20.84
C VAL A 142 6.16 -8.73 20.55
N GLN A 143 5.82 -8.12 19.42
CA GLN A 143 6.36 -6.83 19.02
C GLN A 143 5.36 -5.72 19.34
N VAL A 144 5.85 -4.68 20.00
CA VAL A 144 5.11 -3.44 20.22
C VAL A 144 5.79 -2.34 19.40
N LYS A 145 5.08 -1.83 18.39
CA LYS A 145 5.55 -0.70 17.56
C LYS A 145 4.89 0.58 18.05
N VAL A 146 5.67 1.65 18.13
CA VAL A 146 5.17 2.99 18.52
C VAL A 146 5.67 4.00 17.50
N GLY A 147 4.74 4.72 16.87
CA GLY A 147 5.04 5.72 15.86
C GLY A 147 4.06 5.74 14.69
N ARG A 148 4.52 6.25 13.55
CA ARG A 148 3.77 6.29 12.28
C ARG A 148 4.07 5.03 11.47
N MET A 149 3.03 4.36 11.04
CA MET A 149 3.08 3.09 10.31
C MET A 149 2.11 3.16 9.13
N VAL A 150 2.44 2.51 8.02
CA VAL A 150 1.51 2.37 6.89
C VAL A 150 0.31 1.51 7.27
N THR A 151 -0.76 1.54 6.48
CA THR A 151 -2.05 0.87 6.72
C THR A 151 -1.92 -0.66 6.94
N LEU A 152 -2.96 -1.36 7.32
CA LEU A 152 -3.09 -2.84 7.31
C LEU A 152 -3.94 -3.34 6.14
N LEU A 153 -4.50 -2.43 5.36
CA LEU A 153 -5.46 -2.72 4.29
C LEU A 153 -4.73 -3.00 2.97
N GLY A 154 -5.31 -3.81 2.13
CA GLY A 154 -5.04 -3.91 0.71
C GLY A 154 -3.89 -4.79 0.24
N VAL A 155 -3.81 -4.91 -1.08
CA VAL A 155 -2.74 -5.59 -1.83
C VAL A 155 -1.63 -4.61 -2.18
N GLU A 156 -1.99 -3.39 -2.55
CA GLU A 156 -1.04 -2.36 -2.98
C GLU A 156 -0.49 -1.57 -1.79
N VAL A 157 0.68 -0.99 -1.98
CA VAL A 157 1.41 -0.23 -0.95
C VAL A 157 1.84 1.12 -1.51
N ILE A 158 2.25 2.02 -0.61
CA ILE A 158 2.72 3.36 -0.96
C ILE A 158 3.89 3.29 -1.95
N GLU A 159 4.79 2.35 -1.76
CA GLU A 159 6.01 2.19 -2.55
C GLU A 159 5.70 1.42 -3.85
N THR A 160 5.44 2.16 -4.93
CA THR A 160 5.02 1.62 -6.23
C THR A 160 5.96 0.54 -6.76
N VAL A 161 7.24 0.61 -6.43
CA VAL A 161 8.24 -0.42 -6.81
C VAL A 161 7.87 -1.81 -6.31
N ALA A 162 7.12 -1.93 -5.22
CA ALA A 162 6.65 -3.20 -4.64
C ALA A 162 5.32 -3.68 -5.22
N ASN A 163 4.57 -2.81 -5.90
CA ASN A 163 3.27 -3.13 -6.48
C ASN A 163 3.40 -3.95 -7.78
N PRO A 164 2.44 -4.83 -8.09
CA PRO A 164 2.44 -5.59 -9.35
C PRO A 164 2.35 -4.70 -10.60
N ASN A 165 1.56 -3.64 -10.54
CA ASN A 165 1.31 -2.67 -11.60
C ASN A 165 2.02 -1.34 -11.30
N TRP A 166 2.14 -0.47 -12.31
CA TRP A 166 2.70 0.87 -12.14
C TRP A 166 1.70 1.82 -11.48
N SER A 167 0.47 1.91 -11.98
CA SER A 167 -0.59 2.73 -11.39
C SER A 167 -1.36 1.98 -10.32
N GLU A 168 -1.93 2.71 -9.34
CA GLU A 168 -2.66 2.17 -8.20
C GLU A 168 -4.12 1.86 -8.55
N ALA A 169 -4.70 0.84 -7.91
CA ALA A 169 -6.11 0.48 -7.97
C ALA A 169 -7.01 1.55 -7.36
N ASN A 170 -8.28 1.58 -7.77
CA ASN A 170 -9.27 2.43 -7.11
C ASN A 170 -9.44 2.09 -5.62
N GLN A 171 -9.21 0.84 -5.22
CA GLN A 171 -9.22 0.41 -3.81
C GLN A 171 -8.16 1.14 -3.00
N PHE A 172 -6.90 1.09 -3.43
CA PHE A 172 -5.79 1.79 -2.77
C PHE A 172 -6.05 3.31 -2.67
N ILE A 173 -6.55 3.92 -3.76
CA ILE A 173 -6.73 5.39 -3.82
C ILE A 173 -7.86 5.86 -2.92
N TYR A 174 -9.01 5.13 -2.90
CA TYR A 174 -10.26 5.65 -2.33
C TYR A 174 -10.77 4.89 -1.10
N VAL A 175 -10.34 3.64 -0.88
CA VAL A 175 -10.93 2.78 0.15
C VAL A 175 -10.02 2.61 1.36
N GLU A 176 -8.71 2.75 1.17
CA GLU A 176 -7.70 2.52 2.19
C GLU A 176 -7.21 3.84 2.81
N ASN A 177 -6.68 3.78 4.04
CA ASN A 177 -5.80 4.82 4.56
C ASN A 177 -4.36 4.55 4.14
N PHE A 178 -3.52 5.57 4.05
CA PHE A 178 -2.10 5.37 3.75
C PHE A 178 -1.31 5.04 5.02
N THR A 179 -1.57 5.77 6.09
CA THR A 179 -0.81 5.64 7.34
C THR A 179 -1.70 5.74 8.58
N GLY A 180 -1.16 5.30 9.73
CA GLY A 180 -1.73 5.53 11.04
C GLY A 180 -0.64 5.77 12.07
N THR A 181 -0.81 6.76 12.93
CA THR A 181 0.12 7.07 14.03
C THR A 181 -0.44 6.58 15.34
N GLY A 182 0.32 5.76 16.06
CA GLY A 182 -0.13 5.20 17.33
C GLY A 182 0.72 4.03 17.81
N VAL A 183 0.06 3.03 18.36
CA VAL A 183 0.67 1.82 18.90
C VAL A 183 0.13 0.60 18.17
N SER A 184 1.02 -0.31 17.79
CA SER A 184 0.71 -1.62 17.22
C SER A 184 1.27 -2.71 18.12
N VAL A 185 0.50 -3.76 18.33
CA VAL A 185 0.95 -5.01 18.97
C VAL A 185 0.78 -6.12 17.96
N GLU A 186 1.85 -6.86 17.70
CA GLU A 186 1.82 -7.94 16.72
C GLU A 186 2.55 -9.19 17.23
N THR A 187 2.09 -10.35 16.83
CA THR A 187 2.75 -11.62 17.13
C THR A 187 2.42 -12.69 16.11
N LYS A 188 3.39 -13.56 15.86
CA LYS A 188 3.22 -14.79 15.11
C LYS A 188 2.98 -15.93 16.10
N PHE A 189 1.76 -16.47 16.16
CA PHE A 189 1.44 -17.57 17.07
C PHE A 189 2.13 -18.86 16.67
N ASN A 190 2.17 -19.14 15.37
CA ASN A 190 2.79 -20.31 14.76
C ASN A 190 3.03 -20.07 13.26
N ASN A 191 3.37 -21.11 12.48
CA ASN A 191 3.61 -20.96 11.05
C ASN A 191 2.34 -20.76 10.21
N TYR A 192 1.15 -20.89 10.83
CA TYR A 192 -0.14 -20.83 10.14
C TYR A 192 -0.94 -19.57 10.48
N VAL A 193 -0.63 -18.90 11.61
CA VAL A 193 -1.44 -17.77 12.08
C VAL A 193 -0.57 -16.71 12.73
N ASP A 194 -0.76 -15.47 12.32
CA ASP A 194 -0.32 -14.26 13.03
C ASP A 194 -1.50 -13.32 13.32
N ALA A 195 -1.29 -12.35 14.20
CA ALA A 195 -2.25 -11.28 14.43
C ALA A 195 -1.55 -9.97 14.75
N GLN A 196 -2.24 -8.89 14.42
CA GLN A 196 -1.82 -7.53 14.69
C GLN A 196 -3.03 -6.71 15.16
N PHE A 197 -2.82 -5.87 16.16
CA PHE A 197 -3.82 -4.93 16.67
C PHE A 197 -3.19 -3.54 16.81
N ARG A 198 -3.91 -2.51 16.39
CA ARG A 198 -3.46 -1.11 16.42
C ARG A 198 -4.48 -0.22 17.11
N VAL A 199 -3.95 0.73 17.86
CA VAL A 199 -4.67 1.92 18.35
C VAL A 199 -3.99 3.12 17.73
N ILE A 200 -4.71 3.89 16.92
CA ILE A 200 -4.16 5.01 16.14
C ILE A 200 -5.00 6.28 16.32
N ASN A 201 -4.42 7.41 16.01
CA ASN A 201 -5.10 8.72 16.05
C ASN A 201 -6.23 8.88 15.03
N GLY A 202 -6.31 7.99 14.05
CA GLY A 202 -7.23 8.03 12.92
C GLY A 202 -6.51 7.76 11.61
N TRP A 203 -7.28 7.74 10.52
CA TRP A 203 -6.79 7.54 9.17
C TRP A 203 -6.00 8.76 8.70
N ASP A 204 -4.72 8.56 8.38
CA ASP A 204 -3.82 9.60 7.91
C ASP A 204 -3.70 10.80 8.87
N GLN A 205 -3.75 10.52 10.19
CA GLN A 205 -3.65 11.50 11.25
C GLN A 205 -2.36 11.28 12.06
N VAL A 206 -1.44 12.25 12.04
CA VAL A 206 -0.34 12.35 13.02
C VAL A 206 -0.82 13.15 14.21
N SER A 207 -1.43 14.32 13.98
CA SER A 207 -2.18 15.03 15.00
C SER A 207 -3.63 14.57 14.93
N ASP A 208 -4.15 14.08 16.04
CA ASP A 208 -5.52 13.64 16.13
C ASP A 208 -6.50 14.80 15.82
N ASN A 209 -7.47 14.55 14.95
CA ASN A 209 -8.48 15.53 14.55
C ASN A 209 -9.73 15.54 15.46
N ASN A 210 -9.80 14.61 16.43
CA ASN A 210 -10.81 14.50 17.47
C ASN A 210 -10.16 14.04 18.78
N THR A 211 -10.89 13.49 19.77
CA THR A 211 -10.29 13.05 21.05
C THR A 211 -10.37 11.55 21.29
N HIS A 212 -11.02 10.79 20.39
CA HIS A 212 -11.11 9.35 20.43
C HIS A 212 -10.11 8.71 19.46
N LYS A 213 -9.81 7.43 19.67
CA LYS A 213 -8.86 6.68 18.87
C LYS A 213 -9.56 5.70 17.96
N SER A 214 -8.94 5.48 16.80
CA SER A 214 -9.35 4.42 15.87
C SER A 214 -8.60 3.13 16.15
N LEU A 215 -9.29 2.02 15.92
CA LEU A 215 -8.80 0.66 16.13
C LEU A 215 -8.68 -0.04 14.79
N MET A 216 -7.60 -0.79 14.60
CA MET A 216 -7.44 -1.71 13.48
C MET A 216 -6.96 -3.05 13.98
N GLY A 217 -7.50 -4.13 13.43
CA GLY A 217 -7.08 -5.50 13.76
C GLY A 217 -6.86 -6.30 12.49
N ARG A 218 -5.80 -7.09 12.43
CA ARG A 218 -5.50 -8.01 11.34
C ARG A 218 -5.25 -9.42 11.86
N VAL A 219 -5.77 -10.42 11.15
CA VAL A 219 -5.39 -11.82 11.29
C VAL A 219 -4.85 -12.32 9.96
N GLY A 220 -3.65 -12.87 9.99
CA GLY A 220 -3.02 -13.55 8.86
C GLY A 220 -3.14 -15.07 9.01
N ILE A 221 -3.56 -15.76 7.96
CA ILE A 221 -3.74 -17.20 7.90
C ILE A 221 -2.92 -17.76 6.73
N TYR A 222 -2.07 -18.74 6.98
CA TYR A 222 -1.11 -19.33 6.04
C TYR A 222 -1.29 -20.86 5.98
N PRO A 223 -2.27 -21.37 5.21
CA PRO A 223 -2.55 -22.82 5.14
C PRO A 223 -1.36 -23.62 4.60
N ASP A 224 -0.59 -23.01 3.71
CA ASP A 224 0.64 -23.55 3.13
C ASP A 224 1.59 -22.41 2.73
N ALA A 225 2.79 -22.74 2.27
CA ALA A 225 3.81 -21.76 1.86
C ALA A 225 3.46 -20.96 0.58
N LEU A 226 2.39 -21.33 -0.12
CA LEU A 226 1.96 -20.75 -1.39
C LEU A 226 0.60 -20.04 -1.27
N THR A 227 0.04 -19.96 -0.06
CA THR A 227 -1.29 -19.36 0.18
C THR A 227 -1.26 -18.50 1.43
N SER A 228 -1.82 -17.30 1.35
CA SER A 228 -2.14 -16.50 2.53
C SER A 228 -3.52 -15.86 2.42
N LEU A 229 -4.15 -15.66 3.56
CA LEU A 229 -5.37 -14.89 3.72
C LEU A 229 -5.14 -13.87 4.83
N GLY A 230 -5.25 -12.59 4.50
CA GLY A 230 -5.30 -11.49 5.46
C GLY A 230 -6.74 -11.04 5.65
N LEU A 231 -7.16 -10.88 6.89
CA LEU A 231 -8.47 -10.33 7.26
C LEU A 231 -8.21 -9.13 8.16
N VAL A 232 -8.71 -7.96 7.78
CA VAL A 232 -8.57 -6.72 8.54
C VAL A 232 -9.96 -6.19 8.89
N GLY A 233 -10.10 -5.73 10.12
CA GLY A 233 -11.25 -4.94 10.58
C GLY A 233 -10.77 -3.61 11.13
N TYR A 234 -11.58 -2.55 10.97
CA TYR A 234 -11.30 -1.23 11.53
C TYR A 234 -12.57 -0.59 12.09
N TRP A 235 -12.39 0.26 13.10
CA TRP A 235 -13.45 1.01 13.74
C TRP A 235 -12.90 2.23 14.46
N GLY A 236 -13.56 3.37 14.33
CA GLY A 236 -13.26 4.59 15.09
C GLY A 236 -13.79 5.84 14.43
N PRO A 237 -13.84 6.97 15.15
CA PRO A 237 -14.26 8.24 14.61
C PRO A 237 -13.17 8.84 13.72
N GLU A 238 -13.57 9.33 12.56
CA GLU A 238 -12.64 9.93 11.57
C GLU A 238 -13.02 11.38 11.23
N GLU A 239 -14.22 11.84 11.63
CA GLU A 239 -14.67 13.21 11.43
C GLU A 239 -13.98 14.18 12.40
N ALA A 240 -13.57 15.35 11.89
CA ALA A 240 -12.90 16.35 12.69
C ALA A 240 -13.81 16.95 13.76
N GLY A 241 -13.40 16.86 15.03
CA GLY A 241 -14.15 17.37 16.17
C GLY A 241 -15.37 16.54 16.57
N ASP A 242 -15.63 15.40 15.92
CA ASP A 242 -16.72 14.49 16.25
C ASP A 242 -16.16 13.14 16.74
N ASN A 243 -16.55 12.74 17.95
CA ASN A 243 -16.20 11.46 18.56
C ASN A 243 -17.28 10.38 18.38
N SER A 244 -18.40 10.69 17.75
CA SER A 244 -19.57 9.81 17.64
C SER A 244 -19.75 9.23 16.24
N ALA A 245 -19.32 9.95 15.20
CA ALA A 245 -19.40 9.51 13.81
C ALA A 245 -18.30 8.48 13.50
N ASN A 246 -18.62 7.21 13.69
CA ASN A 246 -17.63 6.14 13.50
C ASN A 246 -17.56 5.70 12.05
N ARG A 247 -16.32 5.56 11.54
CA ARG A 247 -15.98 4.80 10.34
C ARG A 247 -15.64 3.37 10.74
N TYR A 248 -16.19 2.39 10.04
CA TYR A 248 -15.90 0.98 10.26
C TYR A 248 -15.98 0.18 8.98
N GLY A 249 -15.29 -0.94 8.95
CA GLY A 249 -15.30 -1.82 7.80
C GLY A 249 -14.37 -2.99 7.93
N VAL A 250 -14.28 -3.72 6.83
CA VAL A 250 -13.46 -4.92 6.68
C VAL A 250 -12.76 -4.93 5.34
N ASP A 251 -11.57 -5.50 5.32
CA ASP A 251 -10.79 -5.85 4.14
C ASP A 251 -10.38 -7.31 4.21
N ALA A 252 -10.38 -7.99 3.08
CA ALA A 252 -9.92 -9.37 2.95
C ALA A 252 -9.03 -9.50 1.73
N VAL A 253 -7.80 -9.97 1.94
CA VAL A 253 -6.83 -10.24 0.88
C VAL A 253 -6.45 -11.71 0.86
N LEU A 254 -6.71 -12.38 -0.26
CA LEU A 254 -6.23 -13.72 -0.55
C LEU A 254 -5.06 -13.64 -1.53
N TRP A 255 -3.94 -14.26 -1.22
CA TRP A 255 -2.85 -14.50 -2.16
C TRP A 255 -2.64 -15.99 -2.39
N ARG A 256 -2.35 -16.35 -3.65
CA ARG A 256 -2.00 -17.71 -4.05
C ARG A 256 -0.93 -17.71 -5.13
N LYS A 257 0.13 -18.51 -4.93
CA LYS A 257 1.11 -18.82 -5.99
C LYS A 257 0.74 -20.13 -6.68
N VAL A 258 0.70 -20.13 -8.00
CA VAL A 258 0.32 -21.28 -8.83
C VAL A 258 1.43 -21.63 -9.80
N GLY A 259 1.86 -22.89 -9.80
CA GLY A 259 2.82 -23.42 -10.78
C GLY A 259 4.18 -22.73 -10.81
N GLY A 260 4.57 -22.03 -9.75
CA GLY A 260 5.86 -21.35 -9.61
C GLY A 260 6.01 -20.02 -10.36
N LYS A 261 5.16 -19.73 -11.35
CA LYS A 261 5.25 -18.56 -12.23
C LYS A 261 4.09 -17.57 -12.13
N VAL A 262 2.97 -18.00 -11.55
CA VAL A 262 1.76 -17.18 -11.42
C VAL A 262 1.55 -16.81 -9.97
N ASN A 263 1.32 -15.53 -9.69
CA ASN A 263 0.75 -15.10 -8.42
C ASN A 263 -0.63 -14.51 -8.69
N VAL A 264 -1.56 -14.79 -7.81
CA VAL A 264 -2.94 -14.28 -7.84
C VAL A 264 -3.23 -13.62 -6.51
N TRP A 265 -3.75 -12.41 -6.53
CA TRP A 265 -4.35 -11.74 -5.37
C TRP A 265 -5.81 -11.44 -5.66
N LEU A 266 -6.63 -11.62 -4.65
CA LEU A 266 -8.01 -11.17 -4.63
C LEU A 266 -8.18 -10.30 -3.39
N GLN A 267 -8.83 -9.16 -3.56
CA GLN A 267 -9.15 -8.24 -2.45
C GLN A 267 -10.62 -7.87 -2.50
N GLY A 268 -11.24 -7.78 -1.32
CA GLY A 268 -12.60 -7.30 -1.16
C GLY A 268 -12.71 -6.43 0.06
N ASP A 269 -13.37 -5.27 -0.08
CA ASP A 269 -13.53 -4.24 0.92
C ASP A 269 -15.01 -3.90 1.13
N TYR A 270 -15.36 -3.62 2.36
CA TYR A 270 -16.60 -2.95 2.73
C TYR A 270 -16.31 -1.92 3.81
N GLY A 271 -16.89 -0.73 3.67
CA GLY A 271 -16.79 0.32 4.68
C GLY A 271 -18.04 1.18 4.76
N GLN A 272 -18.24 1.76 5.93
CA GLN A 272 -19.28 2.70 6.22
C GLN A 272 -18.76 3.78 7.18
N GLU A 273 -19.25 4.99 7.04
CA GLU A 273 -19.00 6.10 7.96
C GLU A 273 -20.31 6.74 8.34
N GLN A 274 -20.56 6.79 9.64
CA GLN A 274 -21.79 7.39 10.20
C GLN A 274 -21.73 8.90 10.09
N ALA A 275 -22.89 9.53 9.84
CA ALA A 275 -23.04 11.00 9.85
C ALA A 275 -21.89 11.72 9.12
N ASN A 276 -21.62 11.34 7.86
CA ASN A 276 -20.46 11.81 7.11
C ASN A 276 -20.60 13.28 6.72
N ALA A 277 -19.73 14.14 7.25
CA ALA A 277 -19.76 15.59 7.05
C ALA A 277 -19.51 16.03 5.59
N ALA A 278 -18.94 15.15 4.75
CA ALA A 278 -18.73 15.44 3.33
C ALA A 278 -20.03 15.29 2.51
N LEU A 279 -21.10 14.70 3.04
CA LEU A 279 -22.36 14.52 2.33
C LEU A 279 -23.24 15.79 2.38
N PRO A 280 -24.13 15.99 1.41
CA PRO A 280 -25.10 17.12 1.42
C PRO A 280 -25.98 17.16 2.67
N ASP A 281 -26.35 15.99 3.19
CA ASP A 281 -26.95 15.80 4.49
C ASP A 281 -25.90 15.19 5.42
N PRO A 282 -25.30 15.98 6.35
CA PRO A 282 -24.24 15.50 7.21
C PRO A 282 -24.70 14.49 8.28
N THR A 283 -25.99 14.20 8.37
CA THR A 283 -26.52 13.13 9.23
C THR A 283 -26.63 11.78 8.52
N GLN A 284 -26.41 11.76 7.20
CA GLN A 284 -26.47 10.55 6.39
C GLN A 284 -25.18 9.74 6.52
N ASP A 285 -25.31 8.42 6.56
CA ASP A 285 -24.19 7.50 6.49
C ASP A 285 -23.64 7.40 5.07
N ALA A 286 -22.32 7.42 4.95
CA ALA A 286 -21.62 7.07 3.72
C ALA A 286 -21.33 5.56 3.68
N LYS A 287 -21.46 4.94 2.49
CA LYS A 287 -21.20 3.50 2.30
C LYS A 287 -20.43 3.25 1.01
N TRP A 288 -19.50 2.30 1.08
CA TRP A 288 -18.72 1.87 -0.07
C TRP A 288 -18.35 0.39 0.01
N TRP A 289 -18.11 -0.20 -1.14
CA TRP A 289 -17.48 -1.50 -1.25
C TRP A 289 -16.65 -1.58 -2.51
N ALA A 290 -15.62 -2.41 -2.48
CA ALA A 290 -14.72 -2.60 -3.60
C ALA A 290 -14.29 -4.06 -3.72
N ALA A 291 -13.88 -4.44 -4.94
CA ALA A 291 -13.31 -5.74 -5.22
C ALA A 291 -12.22 -5.62 -6.29
N GLY A 292 -11.13 -6.35 -6.14
CA GLY A 292 -10.01 -6.34 -7.07
C GLY A 292 -9.36 -7.71 -7.22
N ALA A 293 -8.75 -7.91 -8.39
CA ALA A 293 -7.95 -9.08 -8.69
C ALA A 293 -6.67 -8.67 -9.41
N TRP A 294 -5.55 -9.22 -8.97
CA TRP A 294 -4.23 -9.06 -9.59
C TRP A 294 -3.71 -10.43 -9.98
N VAL A 295 -3.14 -10.51 -11.16
CA VAL A 295 -2.47 -11.73 -11.65
C VAL A 295 -1.13 -11.34 -12.22
N THR A 296 -0.05 -11.93 -11.71
CA THR A 296 1.27 -11.81 -12.34
C THR A 296 1.69 -13.13 -12.96
N TYR A 297 2.37 -13.05 -14.10
CA TYR A 297 2.97 -14.18 -14.76
C TYR A 297 4.42 -13.86 -15.15
N ASP A 298 5.37 -14.63 -14.64
CA ASP A 298 6.77 -14.50 -15.00
C ASP A 298 7.09 -15.40 -16.20
N PHE A 299 7.26 -14.79 -17.39
CA PHE A 299 7.76 -15.49 -18.59
C PHE A 299 9.18 -15.99 -18.37
N SER A 300 10.03 -15.13 -17.76
CA SER A 300 11.40 -15.39 -17.37
C SER A 300 11.77 -14.56 -16.13
N SER A 301 12.99 -14.70 -15.63
CA SER A 301 13.53 -13.82 -14.57
C SER A 301 13.57 -12.34 -14.97
N SER A 302 13.66 -12.06 -16.29
CA SER A 302 13.78 -10.70 -16.82
C SER A 302 12.48 -10.10 -17.34
N LEU A 303 11.43 -10.89 -17.53
CA LEU A 303 10.18 -10.44 -18.13
C LEU A 303 8.97 -11.04 -17.42
N GLY A 304 8.09 -10.18 -16.95
CA GLY A 304 6.81 -10.55 -16.36
C GLY A 304 5.66 -9.69 -16.90
N LEU A 305 4.46 -10.18 -16.76
CA LEU A 305 3.20 -9.48 -17.04
C LEU A 305 2.40 -9.38 -15.74
N ALA A 306 1.88 -8.21 -15.44
CA ALA A 306 0.90 -8.01 -14.39
C ALA A 306 -0.43 -7.53 -14.99
N LEU A 307 -1.51 -8.19 -14.61
CA LEU A 307 -2.87 -7.81 -14.97
C LEU A 307 -3.63 -7.46 -13.69
N ARG A 308 -4.42 -6.40 -13.73
CA ARG A 308 -5.32 -6.00 -12.65
C ARG A 308 -6.70 -5.68 -13.22
N GLY A 309 -7.74 -6.09 -12.50
CA GLY A 309 -9.10 -5.60 -12.66
C GLY A 309 -9.64 -5.20 -11.31
N ASP A 310 -10.17 -3.99 -11.17
CA ASP A 310 -10.73 -3.51 -9.92
C ASP A 310 -12.06 -2.75 -10.13
N TYR A 311 -12.89 -2.77 -9.10
CA TYR A 311 -14.20 -2.12 -9.08
C TYR A 311 -14.47 -1.52 -7.71
N LEU A 312 -14.99 -0.29 -7.71
CA LEU A 312 -15.45 0.46 -6.53
C LEU A 312 -16.89 0.90 -6.73
N ASN A 313 -17.73 0.67 -5.73
CA ASN A 313 -19.04 1.30 -5.59
C ASN A 313 -19.00 2.24 -4.38
N ASP A 314 -18.99 3.53 -4.65
CA ASP A 314 -19.11 4.59 -3.64
C ASP A 314 -20.54 5.12 -3.70
N GLU A 315 -21.40 4.64 -2.80
CA GLU A 315 -22.85 4.84 -2.90
C GLU A 315 -23.24 6.30 -2.81
N ASN A 316 -22.52 7.08 -2.02
CA ASN A 316 -22.85 8.46 -1.71
C ASN A 316 -21.84 9.46 -2.28
N GLY A 317 -20.73 9.01 -2.85
CA GLY A 317 -19.65 9.84 -3.34
C GLY A 317 -18.72 10.39 -2.26
N ALA A 318 -18.80 9.88 -1.05
CA ALA A 318 -17.98 10.34 0.07
C ALA A 318 -16.48 10.02 -0.11
N ARG A 319 -16.16 8.88 -0.72
CA ARG A 319 -14.79 8.46 -0.94
C ARG A 319 -14.18 9.06 -2.21
N THR A 320 -14.91 9.07 -3.29
CA THR A 320 -14.44 9.60 -4.57
C THR A 320 -14.41 11.13 -4.63
N SER A 321 -15.16 11.82 -3.74
CA SER A 321 -15.06 13.27 -3.55
C SER A 321 -13.77 13.70 -2.87
N LEU A 322 -13.09 12.79 -2.16
CA LEU A 322 -11.80 13.07 -1.55
C LEU A 322 -10.75 13.15 -2.68
N ALA A 323 -10.39 14.35 -3.08
CA ALA A 323 -9.22 14.51 -3.92
C ALA A 323 -7.98 14.17 -3.07
N PRO A 324 -7.07 13.30 -3.53
CA PRO A 324 -5.74 13.21 -2.94
C PRO A 324 -5.12 14.60 -2.87
N LEU A 325 -4.40 14.93 -1.79
CA LEU A 325 -3.81 16.24 -1.57
C LEU A 325 -3.08 16.72 -2.82
N GLY A 326 -3.49 17.88 -3.36
CA GLY A 326 -2.89 18.48 -4.56
C GLY A 326 -3.33 17.90 -5.90
N ALA A 327 -4.25 16.94 -5.94
CA ALA A 327 -4.91 16.55 -7.18
C ALA A 327 -6.20 17.39 -7.37
N PRO A 328 -6.52 17.84 -8.60
CA PRO A 328 -7.82 18.43 -8.82
C PRO A 328 -8.90 17.38 -8.54
N SER A 329 -9.87 17.70 -7.69
CA SER A 329 -11.07 16.87 -7.54
C SER A 329 -11.81 16.89 -8.87
N ALA A 330 -11.73 15.81 -9.59
CA ALA A 330 -12.32 15.68 -10.90
C ALA A 330 -13.67 14.96 -10.85
N PHE A 331 -13.96 14.35 -9.71
CA PHE A 331 -15.24 13.69 -9.49
C PHE A 331 -16.25 14.68 -8.93
N PRO A 332 -17.53 14.62 -9.36
CA PRO A 332 -18.59 15.45 -8.81
C PRO A 332 -18.67 15.27 -7.30
N PHE A 333 -18.67 16.36 -6.58
CA PHE A 333 -18.75 16.37 -5.12
C PHE A 333 -20.06 15.69 -4.67
N ASN A 334 -19.98 14.80 -3.69
CA ASN A 334 -21.14 14.18 -3.03
C ASN A 334 -22.13 13.50 -3.99
N THR A 335 -21.62 12.89 -5.04
CA THR A 335 -22.43 12.18 -6.01
C THR A 335 -21.96 10.74 -6.09
N GLY A 336 -22.84 9.82 -5.72
CA GLY A 336 -22.56 8.38 -5.76
C GLY A 336 -22.14 7.93 -7.15
N GLN A 337 -21.09 7.12 -7.23
CA GLN A 337 -20.57 6.60 -8.49
C GLN A 337 -19.97 5.23 -8.35
N LYS A 338 -19.81 4.58 -9.50
CA LYS A 338 -19.14 3.30 -9.62
C LYS A 338 -17.96 3.48 -10.58
N LEU A 339 -16.78 3.04 -10.12
CA LEU A 339 -15.56 3.05 -10.89
C LEU A 339 -15.14 1.62 -11.20
N GLY A 340 -14.68 1.35 -12.41
CA GLY A 340 -14.04 0.10 -12.76
C GLY A 340 -12.78 0.36 -13.54
N SER A 341 -11.73 -0.43 -13.32
CA SER A 341 -10.50 -0.34 -14.11
C SER A 341 -10.00 -1.71 -14.58
N GLY A 342 -9.28 -1.71 -15.70
CA GLY A 342 -8.50 -2.83 -16.18
C GLY A 342 -7.11 -2.35 -16.58
N THR A 343 -6.07 -2.99 -16.03
CA THR A 343 -4.67 -2.57 -16.21
C THR A 343 -3.81 -3.73 -16.66
N ALA A 344 -2.91 -3.49 -17.60
CA ALA A 344 -1.87 -4.43 -18.04
C ALA A 344 -0.51 -3.75 -18.02
N THR A 345 0.45 -4.34 -17.30
CA THR A 345 1.80 -3.82 -17.11
C THR A 345 2.82 -4.90 -17.47
N LEU A 346 3.78 -4.58 -18.33
CA LEU A 346 4.97 -5.41 -18.49
C LEU A 346 6.02 -5.01 -17.46
N ASN A 347 6.59 -5.98 -16.75
CA ASN A 347 7.69 -5.78 -15.83
C ASN A 347 8.99 -6.26 -16.49
N ILE A 348 9.79 -5.35 -17.02
CA ILE A 348 11.04 -5.62 -17.73
C ILE A 348 12.21 -5.41 -16.78
N ARG A 349 12.83 -6.51 -16.33
CA ARG A 349 13.93 -6.56 -15.34
C ARG A 349 15.24 -6.95 -16.04
N ALA A 350 15.56 -6.27 -17.14
CA ALA A 350 16.75 -6.57 -17.95
C ALA A 350 18.05 -6.08 -17.30
N TRP A 351 17.97 -5.13 -16.38
CA TRP A 351 19.10 -4.57 -15.65
C TRP A 351 19.08 -4.99 -14.19
N PRO A 352 20.25 -5.16 -13.55
CA PRO A 352 20.30 -5.35 -12.10
C PRO A 352 19.61 -4.20 -11.37
N ASN A 353 18.80 -4.50 -10.38
CA ASN A 353 18.14 -3.54 -9.50
C ASN A 353 17.18 -2.57 -10.20
N ALA A 354 16.96 -2.69 -11.51
CA ALA A 354 16.06 -1.79 -12.25
C ALA A 354 14.92 -2.55 -12.94
N VAL A 355 13.76 -1.93 -12.94
CA VAL A 355 12.57 -2.40 -13.66
C VAL A 355 12.01 -1.28 -14.51
N VAL A 356 11.68 -1.61 -15.77
CA VAL A 356 10.97 -0.72 -16.70
C VAL A 356 9.56 -1.28 -16.88
N ARG A 357 8.55 -0.41 -16.71
CA ARG A 357 7.13 -0.77 -16.62
C ARG A 357 6.28 -0.01 -17.64
N PRO A 358 6.24 -0.41 -18.92
CA PRO A 358 5.20 0.06 -19.82
C PRO A 358 3.84 -0.50 -19.37
N GLU A 359 2.85 0.39 -19.30
CA GLU A 359 1.50 0.09 -18.81
C GLU A 359 0.44 0.68 -19.73
N VAL A 360 -0.68 -0.02 -19.85
CA VAL A 360 -1.93 0.48 -20.40
C VAL A 360 -3.05 0.23 -19.39
N ARG A 361 -3.90 1.24 -19.18
CA ARG A 361 -5.04 1.16 -18.27
C ARG A 361 -6.28 1.77 -18.93
N TYR A 362 -7.40 1.10 -18.75
CA TYR A 362 -8.74 1.57 -19.06
C TYR A 362 -9.51 1.81 -17.78
N ASP A 363 -10.16 2.98 -17.65
CA ASP A 363 -11.06 3.32 -16.54
C ASP A 363 -12.45 3.62 -17.08
N ARG A 364 -13.46 3.28 -16.29
CA ARG A 364 -14.87 3.59 -16.55
C ARG A 364 -15.57 4.04 -15.28
N SER A 365 -16.38 5.11 -15.40
CA SER A 365 -17.27 5.62 -14.36
C SER A 365 -18.73 5.57 -14.81
N THR A 366 -19.67 5.50 -13.87
CA THR A 366 -21.10 5.74 -14.14
C THR A 366 -21.36 7.20 -14.48
N LEU A 367 -20.52 8.13 -14.06
CA LEU A 367 -20.59 9.56 -14.31
C LEU A 367 -19.65 9.99 -15.43
N ALA A 368 -19.95 11.10 -16.10
CA ALA A 368 -19.12 11.66 -17.17
C ALA A 368 -17.96 12.51 -16.59
N THR A 369 -17.04 11.84 -15.87
CA THR A 369 -15.99 12.48 -15.07
C THR A 369 -14.65 12.64 -15.79
N PHE A 370 -14.42 11.88 -16.87
CA PHE A 370 -13.19 11.92 -17.63
C PHE A 370 -13.31 12.90 -18.80
N ASP A 371 -13.11 14.19 -18.55
CA ASP A 371 -13.28 15.26 -19.54
C ASP A 371 -14.67 15.16 -20.25
N GLY A 372 -15.74 15.11 -19.46
CA GLY A 372 -17.11 14.98 -19.95
C GLY A 372 -17.47 13.61 -20.54
N LYS A 373 -16.62 12.60 -20.39
CA LYS A 373 -16.85 11.20 -20.82
C LYS A 373 -16.88 10.26 -19.63
N LYS A 374 -17.42 9.06 -19.85
CA LYS A 374 -17.53 8.01 -18.83
C LYS A 374 -16.34 7.07 -18.79
N ASP A 375 -15.38 7.22 -19.69
CA ASP A 375 -14.22 6.35 -19.81
C ASP A 375 -12.97 7.12 -20.21
N GLN A 376 -11.81 6.54 -19.89
CA GLN A 376 -10.51 6.98 -20.38
C GLN A 376 -9.56 5.81 -20.62
N ILE A 377 -8.58 6.02 -21.49
CA ILE A 377 -7.42 5.14 -21.65
C ILE A 377 -6.18 5.94 -21.29
N THR A 378 -5.30 5.33 -20.51
CA THR A 378 -4.01 5.89 -20.14
C THR A 378 -2.90 4.94 -20.57
N VAL A 379 -1.80 5.49 -21.05
CA VAL A 379 -0.55 4.76 -21.25
C VAL A 379 0.51 5.39 -20.37
N ALA A 380 1.34 4.56 -19.76
CA ALA A 380 2.41 5.02 -18.87
C ALA A 380 3.71 4.24 -19.14
N LEU A 381 4.82 4.87 -18.84
CA LEU A 381 6.13 4.25 -18.75
C LEU A 381 6.71 4.60 -17.39
N GLY A 382 6.76 3.64 -16.49
CA GLY A 382 7.43 3.75 -15.20
C GLY A 382 8.82 3.15 -15.25
N VAL A 383 9.75 3.72 -14.48
CA VAL A 383 11.09 3.17 -14.26
C VAL A 383 11.38 3.25 -12.77
N ALA A 384 11.79 2.14 -12.18
CA ALA A 384 12.20 2.09 -10.78
C ALA A 384 13.58 1.43 -10.64
N TYR A 385 14.34 1.89 -9.66
CA TYR A 385 15.65 1.37 -9.28
C TYR A 385 15.71 1.16 -7.77
N ASN A 386 16.09 -0.04 -7.34
CA ASN A 386 16.30 -0.39 -5.93
C ASN A 386 17.80 -0.44 -5.60
N TYR A 387 18.22 -0.02 -4.41
CA TYR A 387 19.60 -0.07 -3.94
C TYR A 387 19.72 -0.53 -2.48
#